data_d2c7a79e118f2dcf2104101aa82158c7
#
_entry.id   d2c7a79e118f2dcf2104101aa82158c7
#
_cell.length_a   1.000
_cell.length_b   1.000
_cell.length_c   1.000
_cell.angle_alpha   90.00
_cell.angle_beta   90.00
_cell.angle_gamma   90.00
#
_symmetry.space_group_name_H-M   'P 1'
#
loop_
_entity.id
_entity.type
_entity.pdbx_description
1 polymer ?
#
loop_
_entity_poly.entity_id
_entity_poly.type
_entity_poly.pdbx_seq_one_letter_code
_entity_poly.pdbx_strand_id
1 'polypeptide(L)'
;SIIDIYGVFRIIFAAFNVSFGGVAGFVRPIILPMALGTIESKNLPMVPEYEEELKGMASAMENICWFFGQVLFVGGAGALLVQSTLKDLGYEVTLGKLALVEVPVALVALISASIYFTLKEKRLRKKYYGQEGLK
;
A
#
# COMPACT_ATOMS: atom_id res chain seq x y z
N SER A 1 4.08 -4.08 -10.91
CA SER A 1 2.69 -3.59 -10.99
C SER A 1 2.62 -2.10 -10.66
N ILE A 2 1.66 -1.38 -11.26
CA ILE A 2 1.39 0.05 -10.94
C ILE A 2 1.02 0.18 -9.47
N ILE A 3 0.28 -0.77 -8.93
CA ILE A 3 -0.12 -0.82 -7.52
C ILE A 3 1.09 -0.93 -6.60
N ASP A 4 2.11 -1.70 -6.98
CA ASP A 4 3.34 -1.85 -6.18
C ASP A 4 4.18 -0.57 -6.18
N ILE A 5 4.32 0.08 -7.35
CA ILE A 5 5.01 1.38 -7.47
C ILE A 5 4.30 2.42 -6.59
N TYR A 6 2.97 2.47 -6.68
CA TYR A 6 2.18 3.32 -5.80
C TYR A 6 2.42 3.03 -4.32
N GLY A 7 2.47 1.75 -3.92
CA GLY A 7 2.72 1.34 -2.55
C GLY A 7 4.04 1.88 -2.00
N VAL A 8 5.12 1.83 -2.81
CA VAL A 8 6.44 2.39 -2.43
C VAL A 8 6.35 3.91 -2.22
N PHE A 9 5.74 4.64 -3.16
CA PHE A 9 5.54 6.08 -3.00
C PHE A 9 4.70 6.39 -1.77
N ARG A 10 3.64 5.63 -1.56
CA ARG A 10 2.71 5.85 -0.45
C ARG A 10 3.36 5.70 0.92
N ILE A 11 4.23 4.69 1.11
CA ILE A 11 4.93 4.49 2.38
C ILE A 11 5.94 5.61 2.65
N ILE A 12 6.65 6.08 1.61
CA ILE A 12 7.57 7.21 1.72
C ILE A 12 6.83 8.47 2.17
N PHE A 13 5.73 8.82 1.47
CA PHE A 13 4.96 10.02 1.81
C PHE A 13 4.28 9.94 3.18
N ALA A 14 3.84 8.74 3.60
CA ALA A 14 3.28 8.55 4.93
C ALA A 14 4.34 8.73 6.02
N ALA A 15 5.58 8.27 5.80
CA ALA A 15 6.70 8.50 6.71
C ALA A 15 7.04 9.99 6.90
N PHE A 16 6.72 10.85 5.92
CA PHE A 16 6.81 12.31 6.01
C PHE A 16 5.51 13.00 6.44
N ASN A 17 4.51 12.23 6.89
CA ASN A 17 3.19 12.72 7.29
C ASN A 17 2.45 13.47 6.16
N VAL A 18 2.69 13.11 4.91
CA VAL A 18 1.98 13.68 3.77
C VAL A 18 0.75 12.84 3.47
N SER A 19 -0.44 13.45 3.61
CA SER A 19 -1.71 12.79 3.32
C SER A 19 -2.24 13.18 1.94
N PHE A 20 -2.60 12.18 1.13
CA PHE A 20 -3.21 12.37 -0.18
C PHE A 20 -4.74 12.13 -0.19
N GLY A 21 -5.38 12.18 0.97
CA GLY A 21 -6.81 11.90 1.06
C GLY A 21 -7.19 10.42 0.93
N GLY A 22 -6.21 9.52 1.09
CA GLY A 22 -6.43 8.07 1.10
C GLY A 22 -6.97 7.50 -0.21
N VAL A 23 -7.77 6.44 -0.11
CA VAL A 23 -8.36 5.73 -1.27
C VAL A 23 -9.21 6.65 -2.14
N ALA A 24 -10.01 7.53 -1.54
CA ALA A 24 -10.89 8.43 -2.29
C ALA A 24 -10.13 9.52 -3.03
N GLY A 25 -9.06 10.05 -2.42
CA GLY A 25 -8.33 11.18 -2.95
C GLY A 25 -7.28 10.83 -4.00
N PHE A 26 -6.73 9.62 -3.97
CA PHE A 26 -5.62 9.26 -4.86
C PHE A 26 -5.84 7.93 -5.60
N VAL A 27 -6.25 6.87 -4.92
CA VAL A 27 -6.38 5.55 -5.53
C VAL A 27 -7.46 5.56 -6.61
N ARG A 28 -8.64 6.09 -6.31
CA ARG A 28 -9.77 6.12 -7.25
C ARG A 28 -9.51 7.00 -8.48
N PRO A 29 -9.07 8.27 -8.35
CA PRO A 29 -8.94 9.14 -9.50
C PRO A 29 -7.68 8.92 -10.34
N ILE A 30 -6.63 8.31 -9.79
CA ILE A 30 -5.33 8.21 -10.45
C ILE A 30 -4.91 6.76 -10.65
N ILE A 31 -4.77 5.99 -9.57
CA ILE A 31 -4.18 4.65 -9.64
C ILE A 31 -5.08 3.68 -10.38
N LEU A 32 -6.38 3.76 -10.13
CA LEU A 32 -7.33 2.85 -10.76
C LEU A 32 -7.42 3.07 -12.28
N PRO A 33 -7.59 4.29 -12.81
CA PRO A 33 -7.54 4.52 -14.26
C PRO A 33 -6.23 4.08 -14.90
N MET A 34 -5.09 4.31 -14.24
CA MET A 34 -3.80 3.83 -14.75
C MET A 34 -3.71 2.30 -14.83
N ALA A 35 -4.23 1.61 -13.82
CA ALA A 35 -4.26 0.15 -13.81
C ALA A 35 -5.23 -0.41 -14.87
N LEU A 36 -6.39 0.21 -15.05
CA LEU A 36 -7.37 -0.17 -16.06
C LEU A 36 -6.90 0.16 -17.49
N GLY A 37 -6.17 1.25 -17.67
CA GLY A 37 -5.57 1.64 -18.95
C GLY A 37 -4.66 0.56 -19.56
N THR A 38 -4.12 -0.34 -18.74
CA THR A 38 -3.34 -1.49 -19.24
C THR A 38 -4.23 -2.53 -19.97
N ILE A 39 -5.50 -2.60 -19.63
CA ILE A 39 -6.48 -3.47 -20.29
C ILE A 39 -6.99 -2.79 -21.57
N GLU A 40 -7.29 -1.50 -21.49
CA GLU A 40 -7.73 -0.70 -22.65
C GLU A 40 -6.66 -0.66 -23.75
N SER A 41 -5.38 -0.49 -23.37
CA SER A 41 -4.27 -0.46 -24.34
C SER A 41 -4.11 -1.77 -25.12
N LYS A 42 -4.66 -2.87 -24.61
CA LYS A 42 -4.69 -4.18 -25.27
C LYS A 42 -5.97 -4.43 -26.05
N ASN A 43 -6.85 -3.44 -26.18
CA ASN A 43 -8.18 -3.56 -26.80
C ASN A 43 -9.03 -4.71 -26.23
N LEU A 44 -8.83 -5.02 -24.93
CA LEU A 44 -9.62 -6.03 -24.23
C LEU A 44 -10.87 -5.39 -23.62
N PRO A 45 -12.02 -6.08 -23.61
CA PRO A 45 -13.24 -5.56 -23.02
C PRO A 45 -13.08 -5.40 -21.51
N MET A 46 -13.61 -4.31 -20.96
CA MET A 46 -13.60 -4.11 -19.50
C MET A 46 -14.60 -5.05 -18.83
N VAL A 47 -14.12 -5.86 -17.90
CA VAL A 47 -14.94 -6.77 -17.09
C VAL A 47 -15.20 -6.12 -15.74
N PRO A 48 -16.47 -5.84 -15.37
CA PRO A 48 -16.79 -5.15 -14.11
C PRO A 48 -16.23 -5.84 -12.87
N GLU A 49 -16.27 -7.16 -12.81
CA GLU A 49 -15.74 -7.94 -11.70
C GLU A 49 -14.22 -7.82 -11.57
N TYR A 50 -13.49 -7.69 -12.68
CA TYR A 50 -12.06 -7.43 -12.67
C TYR A 50 -11.76 -6.03 -12.14
N GLU A 51 -12.54 -5.04 -12.54
CA GLU A 51 -12.42 -3.67 -12.03
C GLU A 51 -12.64 -3.60 -10.51
N GLU A 52 -13.67 -4.27 -9.99
CA GLU A 52 -13.94 -4.32 -8.54
C GLU A 52 -12.81 -5.00 -7.76
N GLU A 53 -12.24 -6.08 -8.29
CA GLU A 53 -11.08 -6.73 -7.67
C GLU A 53 -9.84 -5.82 -7.65
N LEU A 54 -9.60 -5.05 -8.72
CA LEU A 54 -8.52 -4.05 -8.75
C LEU A 54 -8.74 -2.93 -7.72
N LYS A 55 -9.96 -2.44 -7.58
CA LYS A 55 -10.32 -1.46 -6.54
C LYS A 55 -10.02 -1.99 -5.15
N GLY A 56 -10.40 -3.23 -4.87
CA GLY A 56 -10.12 -3.90 -3.61
C GLY A 56 -8.61 -4.03 -3.34
N MET A 57 -7.83 -4.44 -4.33
CA MET A 57 -6.37 -4.57 -4.22
C MET A 57 -5.69 -3.22 -3.98
N ALA A 58 -6.05 -2.19 -4.74
CA ALA A 58 -5.49 -0.86 -4.59
C ALA A 58 -5.83 -0.25 -3.22
N SER A 59 -7.06 -0.45 -2.74
CA SER A 59 -7.49 0.00 -1.42
C SER A 59 -6.76 -0.75 -0.28
N ALA A 60 -6.55 -2.05 -0.44
CA ALA A 60 -5.78 -2.85 0.53
C ALA A 60 -4.31 -2.40 0.59
N MET A 61 -3.68 -2.15 -0.55
CA MET A 61 -2.31 -1.62 -0.59
C MET A 61 -2.22 -0.25 0.07
N GLU A 62 -3.19 0.65 -0.18
CA GLU A 62 -3.25 1.96 0.48
C GLU A 62 -3.28 1.82 2.00
N ASN A 63 -4.13 0.94 2.52
CA ASN A 63 -4.24 0.73 3.96
C ASN A 63 -2.96 0.15 4.57
N ILE A 64 -2.32 -0.80 3.91
CA ILE A 64 -1.04 -1.38 4.36
C ILE A 64 0.04 -0.28 4.40
N CYS A 65 0.21 0.45 3.30
CA CYS A 65 1.23 1.48 3.20
C CYS A 65 0.97 2.65 4.15
N TRP A 66 -0.30 3.03 4.35
CA TRP A 66 -0.68 4.06 5.31
C TRP A 66 -0.34 3.64 6.74
N PHE A 67 -0.72 2.43 7.13
CA PHE A 67 -0.48 1.92 8.48
C PHE A 67 1.01 1.90 8.82
N PHE A 68 1.81 1.24 7.99
CA PHE A 68 3.27 1.14 8.23
C PHE A 68 3.99 2.47 8.04
N GLY A 69 3.53 3.34 7.13
CA GLY A 69 4.08 4.67 6.96
C GLY A 69 3.86 5.57 8.18
N GLN A 70 2.70 5.49 8.83
CA GLN A 70 2.43 6.24 10.06
C GLN A 70 3.33 5.82 11.22
N VAL A 71 3.63 4.54 11.34
CA VAL A 71 4.50 4.03 12.42
C VAL A 71 5.94 4.49 12.24
N LEU A 72 6.38 4.68 11.00
CA LEU A 72 7.71 5.24 10.68
C LEU A 72 7.81 6.75 10.95
N PHE A 73 6.67 7.45 11.08
CA PHE A 73 6.69 8.88 11.37
C PHE A 73 7.03 9.14 12.84
N VAL A 74 8.23 9.67 13.08
CA VAL A 74 8.82 9.87 14.42
C VAL A 74 7.97 10.75 15.34
N GLY A 75 7.11 11.61 14.83
CA GLY A 75 6.18 12.47 15.58
C GLY A 75 4.75 11.95 15.66
N GLY A 76 4.48 10.73 15.20
CA GLY A 76 3.13 10.16 15.18
C GLY A 76 2.57 9.92 16.58
N ALA A 77 1.24 10.13 16.74
CA ALA A 77 0.57 9.94 18.03
C ALA A 77 0.77 8.52 18.60
N GLY A 78 0.81 7.50 17.73
CA GLY A 78 1.09 6.11 18.14
C GLY A 78 2.48 5.93 18.75
N ALA A 79 3.50 6.49 18.11
CA ALA A 79 4.88 6.42 18.61
C ALA A 79 5.05 7.17 19.96
N LEU A 80 4.38 8.32 20.10
CA LEU A 80 4.35 9.08 21.34
C LEU A 80 3.66 8.31 22.48
N LEU A 81 2.54 7.65 22.17
CA LEU A 81 1.83 6.82 23.15
C LEU A 81 2.70 5.64 23.61
N VAL A 82 3.33 4.93 22.68
CA VAL A 82 4.24 3.82 23.02
C VAL A 82 5.42 4.32 23.86
N GLN A 83 6.02 5.44 23.48
CA GLN A 83 7.12 6.05 24.26
C GLN A 83 6.71 6.39 25.67
N SER A 84 5.55 7.05 25.87
CA SER A 84 5.08 7.42 27.20
C SER A 84 4.79 6.18 28.07
N THR A 85 4.14 5.17 27.50
CA THR A 85 3.85 3.91 28.20
C THR A 85 5.13 3.19 28.62
N LEU A 86 6.14 3.13 27.75
CA LEU A 86 7.43 2.52 28.09
C LEU A 86 8.15 3.31 29.19
N LYS A 87 8.08 4.63 29.14
CA LYS A 87 8.66 5.50 30.18
C LYS A 87 8.00 5.27 31.54
N ASP A 88 6.67 5.14 31.57
CA ASP A 88 5.92 4.83 32.79
C ASP A 88 6.30 3.47 33.39
N LEU A 89 6.73 2.54 32.56
CA LEU A 89 7.25 1.22 32.94
C LEU A 89 8.75 1.23 33.30
N GLY A 90 9.40 2.39 33.26
CA GLY A 90 10.80 2.53 33.58
C GLY A 90 11.79 2.32 32.43
N TYR A 91 11.29 2.24 31.19
CA TYR A 91 12.13 2.10 30.01
C TYR A 91 12.25 3.42 29.25
N GLU A 92 13.45 3.96 29.16
CA GLU A 92 13.73 5.16 28.37
C GLU A 92 14.04 4.80 26.92
N VAL A 93 13.12 5.10 26.02
CA VAL A 93 13.25 4.84 24.57
C VAL A 93 13.03 6.14 23.81
N THR A 94 13.91 6.43 22.84
CA THR A 94 13.72 7.57 21.93
C THR A 94 12.78 7.23 20.80
N LEU A 95 12.02 8.22 20.30
CA LEU A 95 11.12 8.05 19.14
C LEU A 95 11.85 7.52 17.90
N GLY A 96 13.10 7.97 17.68
CA GLY A 96 13.93 7.48 16.59
C GLY A 96 14.27 5.99 16.69
N LYS A 97 14.52 5.47 17.89
CA LYS A 97 14.73 4.03 18.11
C LYS A 97 13.45 3.24 17.84
N LEU A 98 12.29 3.75 18.26
CA LEU A 98 10.99 3.12 17.96
C LEU A 98 10.75 3.04 16.46
N ALA A 99 10.94 4.14 15.73
CA ALA A 99 10.81 4.15 14.28
C ALA A 99 11.80 3.18 13.60
N LEU A 100 13.04 3.09 14.05
CA LEU A 100 14.03 2.17 13.48
C LEU A 100 13.67 0.70 13.67
N VAL A 101 13.04 0.32 14.77
CA VAL A 101 12.55 -1.06 14.99
C VAL A 101 11.43 -1.42 14.02
N GLU A 102 10.62 -0.45 13.61
CA GLU A 102 9.51 -0.66 12.67
C GLU A 102 9.96 -0.77 11.20
N VAL A 103 11.15 -0.24 10.84
CA VAL A 103 11.64 -0.30 9.45
C VAL A 103 11.69 -1.73 8.89
N PRO A 104 12.29 -2.74 9.56
CA PRO A 104 12.30 -4.10 9.05
C PRO A 104 10.90 -4.69 8.88
N VAL A 105 10.00 -4.41 9.82
CA VAL A 105 8.60 -4.88 9.79
C VAL A 105 7.85 -4.26 8.62
N ALA A 106 8.00 -2.95 8.42
CA ALA A 106 7.41 -2.23 7.29
C ALA A 106 7.92 -2.77 5.94
N LEU A 107 9.23 -3.05 5.82
CA LEU A 107 9.81 -3.64 4.61
C LEU A 107 9.26 -5.04 4.32
N VAL A 108 9.20 -5.92 5.33
CA VAL A 108 8.63 -7.26 5.19
C VAL A 108 7.16 -7.19 4.80
N ALA A 109 6.39 -6.30 5.41
CA ALA A 109 4.98 -6.10 5.08
C ALA A 109 4.80 -5.63 3.63
N LEU A 110 5.59 -4.64 3.18
CA LEU A 110 5.52 -4.11 1.82
C LEU A 110 5.91 -5.19 0.79
N ILE A 111 7.01 -5.91 1.01
CA ILE A 111 7.46 -7.00 0.12
C ILE A 111 6.40 -8.10 0.03
N SER A 112 5.87 -8.54 1.18
CA SER A 112 4.84 -9.56 1.22
C SER A 112 3.55 -9.14 0.50
N ALA A 113 3.12 -7.90 0.71
CA ALA A 113 1.97 -7.32 0.04
C ALA A 113 2.21 -7.23 -1.48
N SER A 114 3.38 -6.77 -1.92
CA SER A 114 3.74 -6.66 -3.34
C SER A 114 3.73 -8.04 -4.02
N ILE A 115 4.32 -9.05 -3.40
CA ILE A 115 4.30 -10.42 -3.93
C ILE A 115 2.85 -10.92 -4.03
N TYR A 116 2.07 -10.78 -2.95
CA TYR A 116 0.69 -11.24 -2.92
C TYR A 116 -0.16 -10.57 -4.00
N PHE A 117 -0.11 -9.24 -4.11
CA PHE A 117 -0.92 -8.50 -5.08
C PHE A 117 -0.47 -8.73 -6.52
N THR A 118 0.83 -8.86 -6.77
CA THR A 118 1.34 -9.23 -8.10
C THR A 118 0.84 -10.61 -8.53
N LEU A 119 0.89 -11.59 -7.63
CA LEU A 119 0.37 -12.93 -7.91
C LEU A 119 -1.15 -12.94 -8.09
N LYS A 120 -1.87 -12.18 -7.25
CA LYS A 120 -3.32 -12.03 -7.36
C LYS A 120 -3.70 -11.37 -8.69
N GLU A 121 -3.04 -10.28 -9.09
CA GLU A 121 -3.28 -9.60 -10.35
C GLU A 121 -3.08 -10.54 -11.55
N LYS A 122 -1.98 -11.31 -11.58
CA LYS A 122 -1.75 -12.31 -12.63
C LYS A 122 -2.86 -13.36 -12.68
N ARG A 123 -3.34 -13.85 -11.53
CA ARG A 123 -4.45 -14.81 -11.46
C ARG A 123 -5.74 -14.20 -11.99
N LEU A 124 -6.05 -12.96 -11.63
CA LEU A 124 -7.24 -12.25 -12.09
C LEU A 124 -7.20 -12.01 -13.61
N ARG A 125 -6.07 -11.54 -14.13
CA ARG A 125 -5.88 -11.37 -15.58
C ARG A 125 -6.07 -12.71 -16.33
N LYS A 126 -5.50 -13.80 -15.81
CA LYS A 126 -5.70 -15.13 -16.38
C LYS A 126 -7.15 -15.58 -16.30
N LYS A 127 -7.84 -15.30 -15.19
CA LYS A 127 -9.24 -15.70 -14.98
C LYS A 127 -10.19 -14.99 -15.92
N TYR A 128 -10.02 -13.68 -16.13
CA TYR A 128 -10.97 -12.86 -16.88
C TYR A 128 -10.58 -12.66 -18.35
N TYR A 129 -9.30 -12.73 -18.68
CA TYR A 129 -8.77 -12.45 -20.03
C TYR A 129 -7.93 -13.59 -20.62
N GLY A 130 -7.77 -14.71 -19.92
CA GLY A 130 -7.00 -15.86 -20.41
C GLY A 130 -5.53 -15.52 -20.69
N GLN A 131 -4.99 -16.08 -21.79
CA GLN A 131 -3.60 -15.85 -22.21
C GLN A 131 -3.34 -14.42 -22.73
N GLU A 132 -4.35 -13.75 -23.26
CA GLU A 132 -4.24 -12.38 -23.77
C GLU A 132 -4.00 -11.36 -22.63
N GLY A 133 -4.54 -11.61 -21.44
CA GLY A 133 -4.32 -10.79 -20.26
C GLY A 133 -2.90 -10.88 -19.70
N LEU A 134 -2.12 -11.88 -20.09
CA LEU A 134 -0.75 -12.12 -19.57
C LEU A 134 0.35 -11.53 -20.46
N LYS A 135 0.04 -11.25 -21.72
CA LYS A 135 0.96 -10.57 -22.66
C LYS A 135 0.99 -9.08 -22.38
#